data_4e8cfc4c6739fd422da2dc7d9f2adfc1
#
_entry.id   4e8cfc4c6739fd422da2dc7d9f2adfc1
#
_cell.length_a   1.000
_cell.length_b   1.000
_cell.length_c   1.000
_cell.angle_alpha   90.00
_cell.angle_beta   90.00
_cell.angle_gamma   90.00
#
_symmetry.space_group_name_H-M   'P 1'
#
loop_
_entity.id
_entity.type
_entity.pdbx_description
1 polymer ?
#
loop_
_entity_poly.entity_id
_entity_poly.type
_entity_poly.pdbx_seq_one_letter_code
_entity_poly.pdbx_strand_id
1 'polypeptide(L)'
;KGQKGQFETLLPIEKVKVARQGVVAAVLTDEDVTWINLYDTQGGEIAKMRTTVKESGYPMDIALSPDGMKIMVSFLWPDQSGIQTRVGFYNFDSIGQTEENNQVSLLTYDGVVAPSVYFVDERRSVVLRSNGFSVCQGAEIPTEKVSVDFDEEILTAFHDDGKIGFIFKSDKADYKYKILVYNLNGRCTIKKYLNMDYRQAKMMEGNILYRKS
;
A
#
# COMPACT_ATOMS: atom_id res chain seq x y z
N LYS A 1 -14.01 -6.85 -25.71
CA LYS A 1 -14.63 -7.08 -24.38
C LYS A 1 -15.46 -5.86 -24.08
N GLY A 2 -16.76 -6.01 -23.78
CA GLY A 2 -17.67 -4.90 -23.48
C GLY A 2 -17.57 -4.41 -22.04
N GLN A 3 -18.22 -3.27 -21.74
CA GLN A 3 -18.45 -2.74 -20.39
C GLN A 3 -19.17 -3.79 -19.56
N LYS A 4 -18.69 -4.01 -18.30
CA LYS A 4 -19.28 -4.99 -17.39
C LYS A 4 -20.15 -4.37 -16.32
N GLY A 5 -19.79 -3.17 -15.87
CA GLY A 5 -20.52 -2.42 -14.86
C GLY A 5 -20.25 -0.93 -14.95
N GLN A 6 -21.05 -0.17 -14.22
CA GLN A 6 -20.96 1.27 -14.09
C GLN A 6 -21.50 1.68 -12.72
N PHE A 7 -20.89 2.64 -12.08
CA PHE A 7 -21.43 3.31 -10.91
C PHE A 7 -21.23 4.81 -11.05
N GLU A 8 -22.06 5.58 -10.35
CA GLU A 8 -21.97 7.03 -10.27
C GLU A 8 -21.77 7.45 -8.83
N THR A 9 -21.04 8.53 -8.62
CA THR A 9 -20.78 9.08 -7.29
C THR A 9 -21.19 10.55 -7.24
N LEU A 10 -21.73 10.99 -6.11
CA LEU A 10 -22.07 12.40 -5.88
C LEU A 10 -20.84 13.25 -5.53
N LEU A 11 -19.81 12.62 -4.98
CA LEU A 11 -18.55 13.26 -4.60
C LEU A 11 -17.46 12.98 -5.63
N PRO A 12 -16.45 13.85 -5.75
CA PRO A 12 -15.31 13.63 -6.60
C PRO A 12 -14.56 12.33 -6.25
N ILE A 13 -14.18 11.57 -7.26
CA ILE A 13 -13.34 10.38 -7.10
C ILE A 13 -11.88 10.82 -7.11
N GLU A 14 -11.16 10.62 -6.02
CA GLU A 14 -9.74 10.91 -5.93
C GLU A 14 -8.85 9.73 -6.32
N LYS A 15 -9.26 8.53 -5.94
CA LYS A 15 -8.48 7.31 -6.20
C LYS A 15 -9.40 6.13 -6.47
N VAL A 16 -8.96 5.27 -7.37
CA VAL A 16 -9.64 4.00 -7.67
C VAL A 16 -8.64 2.87 -7.61
N LYS A 17 -9.02 1.77 -7.00
CA LYS A 17 -8.30 0.48 -7.04
C LYS A 17 -9.26 -0.61 -7.48
N VAL A 18 -8.74 -1.56 -8.26
CA VAL A 18 -9.53 -2.69 -8.77
C VAL A 18 -8.88 -3.99 -8.32
N ALA A 19 -9.65 -4.84 -7.66
CA ALA A 19 -9.23 -6.18 -7.28
C ALA A 19 -9.17 -7.12 -8.49
N ARG A 20 -8.45 -8.23 -8.36
CA ARG A 20 -8.34 -9.23 -9.43
C ARG A 20 -9.70 -9.79 -9.86
N GLN A 21 -10.63 -9.95 -8.91
CA GLN A 21 -12.00 -10.42 -9.18
C GLN A 21 -12.93 -9.34 -9.70
N GLY A 22 -12.45 -8.10 -9.83
CA GLY A 22 -13.20 -7.00 -10.45
C GLY A 22 -13.96 -6.13 -9.46
N VAL A 23 -13.87 -6.37 -8.16
CA VAL A 23 -14.34 -5.44 -7.13
C VAL A 23 -13.55 -4.15 -7.22
N VAL A 24 -14.24 -3.02 -7.10
CA VAL A 24 -13.67 -1.68 -7.23
C VAL A 24 -13.79 -0.96 -5.89
N ALA A 25 -12.69 -0.39 -5.40
CA ALA A 25 -12.71 0.59 -4.32
C ALA A 25 -12.54 1.99 -4.89
N ALA A 26 -13.46 2.89 -4.56
CA ALA A 26 -13.37 4.31 -4.89
C ALA A 26 -13.17 5.13 -3.61
N VAL A 27 -12.16 5.98 -3.60
CA VAL A 27 -11.92 6.97 -2.54
C VAL A 27 -12.54 8.28 -2.98
N LEU A 28 -13.48 8.78 -2.20
CA LEU A 28 -14.22 10.02 -2.44
C LEU A 28 -13.93 10.97 -1.28
N THR A 29 -13.78 12.25 -1.56
CA THR A 29 -13.46 13.25 -0.54
C THR A 29 -14.48 14.38 -0.56
N ASP A 30 -14.82 14.85 0.64
CA ASP A 30 -15.62 16.02 0.87
C ASP A 30 -15.04 16.75 2.09
N GLU A 31 -14.26 17.80 1.84
CA GLU A 31 -13.50 18.56 2.85
C GLU A 31 -12.65 17.62 3.76
N ASP A 32 -13.00 17.51 5.04
CA ASP A 32 -12.31 16.69 6.04
C ASP A 32 -12.87 15.26 6.15
N VAL A 33 -13.78 14.87 5.28
CA VAL A 33 -14.41 13.55 5.27
C VAL A 33 -13.95 12.77 4.05
N THR A 34 -13.50 11.55 4.27
CA THR A 34 -13.17 10.60 3.21
C THR A 34 -14.13 9.42 3.26
N TRP A 35 -14.68 9.08 2.12
CA TRP A 35 -15.47 7.89 1.91
C TRP A 35 -14.68 6.87 1.09
N ILE A 36 -14.71 5.62 1.51
CA ILE A 36 -14.17 4.51 0.75
C ILE A 36 -15.31 3.57 0.44
N ASN A 37 -15.75 3.58 -0.81
CA ASN A 37 -16.87 2.78 -1.27
C ASN A 37 -16.37 1.59 -2.09
N LEU A 38 -16.94 0.43 -1.83
CA LEU A 38 -16.70 -0.80 -2.56
C LEU A 38 -17.88 -1.09 -3.48
N TYR A 39 -17.57 -1.43 -4.72
CA TYR A 39 -18.54 -1.79 -5.74
C TYR A 39 -18.21 -3.16 -6.35
N ASP A 40 -19.25 -3.93 -6.62
CA ASP A 40 -19.13 -5.19 -7.33
C ASP A 40 -18.85 -4.99 -8.84
N THR A 41 -18.72 -6.10 -9.58
CA THR A 41 -18.44 -6.08 -11.01
C THR A 41 -19.58 -5.50 -11.87
N GLN A 42 -20.76 -5.28 -11.30
CA GLN A 42 -21.93 -4.71 -11.97
C GLN A 42 -22.17 -3.26 -11.59
N GLY A 43 -21.45 -2.75 -10.59
CA GLY A 43 -21.58 -1.39 -10.05
C GLY A 43 -22.50 -1.31 -8.83
N GLY A 44 -22.94 -2.44 -8.27
CA GLY A 44 -23.67 -2.49 -7.01
C GLY A 44 -22.75 -2.15 -5.82
N GLU A 45 -23.22 -1.33 -4.88
CA GLU A 45 -22.46 -1.01 -3.66
C GLU A 45 -22.41 -2.23 -2.74
N ILE A 46 -21.18 -2.68 -2.42
CA ILE A 46 -20.93 -3.77 -1.47
C ILE A 46 -20.83 -3.21 -0.05
N ALA A 47 -20.06 -2.13 0.11
CA ALA A 47 -19.77 -1.53 1.40
C ALA A 47 -19.41 -0.05 1.25
N LYS A 48 -19.60 0.69 2.34
CA LYS A 48 -19.27 2.10 2.43
C LYS A 48 -18.62 2.37 3.79
N MET A 49 -17.40 2.88 3.76
CA MET A 49 -16.66 3.26 4.96
C MET A 49 -16.47 4.78 4.97
N ARG A 50 -16.73 5.39 6.12
CA ARG A 50 -16.52 6.82 6.35
C ARG A 50 -15.35 7.00 7.31
N THR A 51 -14.40 7.87 6.94
CA THR A 51 -13.30 8.29 7.82
C THR A 51 -13.26 9.82 7.88
N THR A 52 -12.70 10.35 8.97
CA THR A 52 -12.45 11.80 9.08
C THR A 52 -10.97 12.03 9.35
N VAL A 53 -10.46 13.16 8.89
CA VAL A 53 -9.06 13.56 9.16
C VAL A 53 -8.78 13.58 10.67
N LYS A 54 -9.75 14.03 11.47
CA LYS A 54 -9.63 14.11 12.93
C LYS A 54 -9.50 12.74 13.60
N GLU A 55 -10.19 11.71 13.10
CA GLU A 55 -10.22 10.37 13.71
C GLU A 55 -9.17 9.44 13.10
N SER A 56 -9.01 9.47 11.80
CA SER A 56 -8.17 8.50 11.06
C SER A 56 -6.91 9.10 10.45
N GLY A 57 -6.87 10.42 10.21
CA GLY A 57 -5.83 11.09 9.47
C GLY A 57 -6.14 11.21 7.97
N TYR A 58 -5.16 11.70 7.21
CA TYR A 58 -5.26 11.86 5.75
C TYR A 58 -4.94 10.53 5.04
N PRO A 59 -5.84 9.99 4.20
CA PRO A 59 -5.57 8.77 3.46
C PRO A 59 -4.49 9.00 2.39
N MET A 60 -3.38 8.27 2.50
CA MET A 60 -2.27 8.37 1.56
C MET A 60 -2.35 7.34 0.44
N ASP A 61 -2.63 6.10 0.79
CA ASP A 61 -2.79 5.01 -0.18
C ASP A 61 -3.78 3.97 0.31
N ILE A 62 -4.35 3.25 -0.64
CA ILE A 62 -5.33 2.19 -0.41
C ILE A 62 -4.96 0.98 -1.26
N ALA A 63 -5.16 -0.20 -0.72
CA ALA A 63 -5.02 -1.46 -1.44
C ALA A 63 -6.23 -2.37 -1.21
N LEU A 64 -6.61 -3.11 -2.26
CA LEU A 64 -7.58 -4.19 -2.17
C LEU A 64 -6.87 -5.54 -2.21
N SER A 65 -7.37 -6.49 -1.41
CA SER A 65 -7.01 -7.90 -1.57
C SER A 65 -7.48 -8.44 -2.94
N PRO A 66 -6.86 -9.49 -3.48
CA PRO A 66 -7.24 -10.04 -4.78
C PRO A 66 -8.71 -10.44 -4.89
N ASP A 67 -9.34 -10.92 -3.79
CA ASP A 67 -10.77 -11.23 -3.70
C ASP A 67 -11.67 -9.99 -3.60
N GLY A 68 -11.10 -8.82 -3.25
CA GLY A 68 -11.83 -7.56 -3.08
C GLY A 68 -12.58 -7.44 -1.75
N MET A 69 -12.44 -8.40 -0.82
CA MET A 69 -13.16 -8.38 0.47
C MET A 69 -12.38 -7.72 1.60
N LYS A 70 -11.09 -7.41 1.38
CA LYS A 70 -10.25 -6.73 2.36
C LYS A 70 -9.65 -5.46 1.77
N ILE A 71 -9.59 -4.43 2.61
CA ILE A 71 -8.95 -3.16 2.28
C ILE A 71 -7.84 -2.90 3.30
N MET A 72 -6.74 -2.36 2.83
CA MET A 72 -5.70 -1.77 3.65
C MET A 72 -5.58 -0.30 3.29
N VAL A 73 -5.60 0.58 4.27
CA VAL A 73 -5.49 2.03 4.08
C VAL A 73 -4.35 2.57 4.93
N SER A 74 -3.46 3.31 4.32
CA SER A 74 -2.43 4.08 5.01
C SER A 74 -2.94 5.50 5.24
N PHE A 75 -2.92 5.96 6.49
CA PHE A 75 -3.32 7.31 6.89
C PHE A 75 -2.14 8.07 7.47
N LEU A 76 -1.95 9.30 7.05
CA LEU A 76 -1.03 10.23 7.68
C LEU A 76 -1.77 10.96 8.81
N TRP A 77 -1.32 10.76 10.04
CA TRP A 77 -1.84 11.42 11.22
C TRP A 77 -0.84 12.48 11.69
N PRO A 78 -1.16 13.77 11.57
CA PRO A 78 -0.37 14.80 12.22
C PRO A 78 -0.66 14.77 13.73
N ASP A 79 0.37 14.58 14.53
CA ASP A 79 0.31 14.64 15.99
C ASP A 79 1.13 15.83 16.51
N GLN A 80 0.88 16.27 17.75
CA GLN A 80 1.63 17.33 18.40
C GLN A 80 3.11 16.98 18.58
N SER A 81 3.43 15.69 18.66
CA SER A 81 4.80 15.15 18.75
C SER A 81 5.48 14.95 17.40
N GLY A 82 4.75 15.12 16.26
CA GLY A 82 5.29 14.92 14.92
C GLY A 82 4.33 14.24 13.96
N ILE A 83 4.87 13.41 13.08
CA ILE A 83 4.12 12.64 12.08
C ILE A 83 3.95 11.21 12.57
N GLN A 84 2.75 10.69 12.47
CA GLN A 84 2.43 9.27 12.69
C GLN A 84 1.74 8.72 11.44
N THR A 85 2.10 7.52 11.01
CA THR A 85 1.32 6.78 10.02
C THR A 85 0.51 5.69 10.72
N ARG A 86 -0.76 5.61 10.38
CA ARG A 86 -1.66 4.54 10.80
C ARG A 86 -2.06 3.71 9.59
N VAL A 87 -1.91 2.40 9.66
CA VAL A 87 -2.33 1.48 8.60
C VAL A 87 -3.45 0.61 9.12
N GLY A 88 -4.68 0.93 8.68
CA GLY A 88 -5.89 0.19 9.03
C GLY A 88 -6.14 -0.96 8.06
N PHE A 89 -6.52 -2.11 8.60
CA PHE A 89 -7.00 -3.26 7.85
C PHE A 89 -8.50 -3.43 8.11
N TYR A 90 -9.26 -3.47 7.04
CA TYR A 90 -10.72 -3.60 7.06
C TYR A 90 -11.10 -4.87 6.32
N ASN A 91 -11.99 -5.66 6.93
CA ASN A 91 -12.46 -6.91 6.38
C ASN A 91 -13.99 -6.86 6.25
N PHE A 92 -14.51 -7.01 5.04
CA PHE A 92 -15.95 -6.97 4.75
C PHE A 92 -16.59 -8.36 4.70
N ASP A 93 -15.81 -9.39 5.00
CA ASP A 93 -16.32 -10.76 5.21
C ASP A 93 -16.84 -10.93 6.65
N SER A 94 -17.36 -12.10 6.98
CA SER A 94 -18.07 -12.42 8.22
C SER A 94 -17.34 -11.95 9.49
N ILE A 95 -16.01 -12.06 9.55
CA ILE A 95 -15.24 -11.68 10.73
C ILE A 95 -15.24 -10.16 10.96
N GLY A 96 -15.15 -9.38 9.90
CA GLY A 96 -15.13 -7.93 10.02
C GLY A 96 -16.51 -7.35 10.34
N GLN A 97 -17.59 -8.08 10.07
CA GLN A 97 -18.96 -7.64 10.39
C GLN A 97 -19.23 -7.59 11.90
N THR A 98 -18.38 -8.23 12.71
CA THR A 98 -18.45 -8.18 14.19
C THR A 98 -17.63 -7.03 14.78
N GLU A 99 -16.82 -6.36 13.97
CA GLU A 99 -15.93 -5.28 14.39
C GLU A 99 -16.49 -3.90 14.03
N GLU A 100 -16.18 -2.92 14.85
CA GLU A 100 -16.58 -1.53 14.58
C GLU A 100 -15.94 -1.04 13.28
N ASN A 101 -16.75 -0.55 12.35
CA ASN A 101 -16.35 -0.10 11.02
C ASN A 101 -15.58 -1.16 10.20
N ASN A 102 -15.78 -2.46 10.47
CA ASN A 102 -15.06 -3.57 9.84
C ASN A 102 -13.54 -3.55 10.04
N GLN A 103 -13.02 -2.75 10.98
CA GLN A 103 -11.58 -2.65 11.24
C GLN A 103 -11.09 -3.81 12.09
N VAL A 104 -10.34 -4.71 11.49
CA VAL A 104 -9.83 -5.94 12.13
C VAL A 104 -8.40 -5.79 12.67
N SER A 105 -7.64 -4.80 12.19
CA SER A 105 -6.26 -4.55 12.66
C SER A 105 -5.85 -3.11 12.39
N LEU A 106 -4.95 -2.59 13.22
CA LEU A 106 -4.35 -1.27 13.08
C LEU A 106 -2.87 -1.36 13.42
N LEU A 107 -2.02 -0.87 12.52
CA LEU A 107 -0.58 -0.68 12.77
C LEU A 107 -0.28 0.81 12.88
N THR A 108 0.70 1.15 13.70
CA THR A 108 1.12 2.53 13.93
C THR A 108 2.64 2.64 13.78
N TYR A 109 3.09 3.66 13.04
CA TYR A 109 4.49 3.96 12.81
C TYR A 109 4.75 5.43 13.18
N ASP A 110 5.51 5.67 14.26
CA ASP A 110 5.82 7.01 14.75
C ASP A 110 7.01 7.61 13.99
N GLY A 111 6.88 8.87 13.57
CA GLY A 111 7.93 9.58 12.82
C GLY A 111 8.16 9.06 11.40
N VAL A 112 7.30 8.19 10.88
CA VAL A 112 7.48 7.50 9.61
C VAL A 112 6.27 7.69 8.71
N VAL A 113 6.53 7.94 7.44
CA VAL A 113 5.48 8.00 6.40
C VAL A 113 5.41 6.67 5.66
N ALA A 114 4.21 6.15 5.43
CA ALA A 114 3.98 4.96 4.60
C ALA A 114 3.19 5.35 3.32
N PRO A 115 3.89 5.78 2.28
CA PRO A 115 3.27 6.33 1.09
C PRO A 115 2.60 5.29 0.19
N SER A 116 2.86 4.01 0.41
CA SER A 116 2.29 2.96 -0.43
C SER A 116 2.05 1.68 0.34
N VAL A 117 0.92 1.05 0.03
CA VAL A 117 0.49 -0.23 0.59
C VAL A 117 -0.02 -1.14 -0.53
N TYR A 118 0.18 -2.46 -0.40
CA TYR A 118 -0.36 -3.40 -1.39
C TYR A 118 -0.53 -4.80 -0.82
N PHE A 119 -1.48 -5.56 -1.36
CA PHE A 119 -1.60 -6.99 -1.13
C PHE A 119 -0.75 -7.77 -2.13
N VAL A 120 -0.01 -8.75 -1.64
CA VAL A 120 0.70 -9.75 -2.45
C VAL A 120 -0.27 -10.87 -2.83
N ASP A 121 -1.04 -11.32 -1.85
CA ASP A 121 -2.10 -12.33 -1.99
C ASP A 121 -3.17 -12.13 -0.90
N GLU A 122 -4.06 -13.10 -0.72
CA GLU A 122 -5.16 -13.03 0.26
C GLU A 122 -4.69 -13.00 1.73
N ARG A 123 -3.43 -13.38 1.99
CA ARG A 123 -2.87 -13.55 3.33
C ARG A 123 -1.70 -12.64 3.64
N ARG A 124 -1.08 -12.04 2.61
CA ARG A 124 0.13 -11.24 2.77
C ARG A 124 -0.04 -9.87 2.15
N SER A 125 0.38 -8.88 2.87
CA SER A 125 0.42 -7.50 2.41
C SER A 125 1.72 -6.82 2.81
N VAL A 126 2.04 -5.72 2.16
CA VAL A 126 3.25 -4.96 2.37
C VAL A 126 2.90 -3.50 2.61
N VAL A 127 3.57 -2.91 3.59
CA VAL A 127 3.58 -1.48 3.85
C VAL A 127 4.97 -0.96 3.47
N LEU A 128 5.04 -0.12 2.44
CA LEU A 128 6.28 0.60 2.09
C LEU A 128 6.35 1.87 2.93
N ARG A 129 7.45 2.04 3.65
CA ARG A 129 7.69 3.15 4.57
C ARG A 129 8.84 4.02 4.07
N SER A 130 8.87 5.27 4.49
CA SER A 130 9.96 6.21 4.15
C SER A 130 11.34 5.75 4.63
N ASN A 131 11.38 4.86 5.63
CA ASN A 131 12.60 4.28 6.20
C ASN A 131 12.70 2.76 6.02
N GLY A 132 11.87 2.12 5.19
CA GLY A 132 11.91 0.66 5.05
C GLY A 132 10.61 0.03 4.56
N PHE A 133 10.32 -1.17 5.06
CA PHE A 133 9.07 -1.85 4.75
C PHE A 133 8.65 -2.82 5.86
N SER A 134 7.36 -3.11 5.90
CA SER A 134 6.78 -4.15 6.75
C SER A 134 6.02 -5.17 5.91
N VAL A 135 6.06 -6.44 6.32
CA VAL A 135 5.22 -7.51 5.75
C VAL A 135 4.23 -7.96 6.80
N CYS A 136 2.96 -7.87 6.46
CA CYS A 136 1.86 -8.33 7.30
C CYS A 136 1.33 -9.67 6.80
N GLN A 137 0.93 -10.53 7.72
CA GLN A 137 0.35 -11.85 7.44
C GLN A 137 -0.91 -12.08 8.26
N GLY A 138 -1.88 -12.71 7.65
CA GLY A 138 -3.17 -13.08 8.23
C GLY A 138 -4.26 -12.99 7.17
N ALA A 139 -5.09 -14.03 7.05
CA ALA A 139 -6.21 -14.03 6.11
C ALA A 139 -7.37 -13.15 6.62
N GLU A 140 -7.62 -13.18 7.91
CA GLU A 140 -8.73 -12.51 8.57
C GLU A 140 -8.27 -11.28 9.35
N ILE A 141 -7.25 -11.44 10.18
CA ILE A 141 -6.67 -10.40 11.04
C ILE A 141 -5.18 -10.30 10.71
N PRO A 142 -4.77 -9.40 9.79
CA PRO A 142 -3.38 -9.20 9.44
C PRO A 142 -2.58 -8.63 10.61
N THR A 143 -1.39 -9.18 10.84
CA THR A 143 -0.43 -8.70 11.84
C THR A 143 0.94 -8.56 11.21
N GLU A 144 1.73 -7.59 11.64
CA GLU A 144 3.11 -7.42 11.19
C GLU A 144 3.96 -8.62 11.60
N LYS A 145 4.66 -9.23 10.66
CA LYS A 145 5.56 -10.37 10.85
C LYS A 145 7.00 -10.07 10.53
N VAL A 146 7.24 -9.12 9.64
CA VAL A 146 8.57 -8.68 9.24
C VAL A 146 8.58 -7.17 9.23
N SER A 147 9.62 -6.57 9.79
CA SER A 147 9.94 -5.15 9.68
C SER A 147 11.42 -5.04 9.30
N VAL A 148 11.70 -4.27 8.27
CA VAL A 148 13.07 -3.96 7.82
C VAL A 148 13.19 -2.45 7.74
N ASP A 149 14.16 -1.90 8.48
CA ASP A 149 14.45 -0.48 8.50
C ASP A 149 15.80 -0.19 7.84
N PHE A 150 15.91 0.96 7.21
CA PHE A 150 17.11 1.45 6.57
C PHE A 150 17.53 2.78 7.21
N ASP A 151 18.81 2.92 7.47
CA ASP A 151 19.42 4.20 7.92
C ASP A 151 19.68 5.14 6.72
N GLU A 152 19.60 4.61 5.50
CA GLU A 152 19.85 5.32 4.26
C GLU A 152 18.56 5.84 3.64
N GLU A 153 18.64 7.01 2.98
CA GLU A 153 17.52 7.58 2.24
C GLU A 153 17.09 6.69 1.06
N ILE A 154 15.84 6.29 1.03
CA ILE A 154 15.24 5.55 -0.08
C ILE A 154 14.95 6.53 -1.22
N LEU A 155 15.64 6.39 -2.35
CA LEU A 155 15.40 7.19 -3.55
C LEU A 155 14.22 6.66 -4.38
N THR A 156 14.07 5.35 -4.43
CA THR A 156 13.00 4.68 -5.19
C THR A 156 12.67 3.36 -4.53
N ALA A 157 11.38 3.07 -4.40
CA ALA A 157 10.87 1.74 -4.05
C ALA A 157 10.06 1.18 -5.23
N PHE A 158 10.16 -0.12 -5.45
CA PHE A 158 9.41 -0.85 -6.47
C PHE A 158 9.17 -2.29 -6.02
N HIS A 159 8.15 -2.92 -6.57
CA HIS A 159 7.81 -4.30 -6.18
C HIS A 159 7.23 -5.09 -7.36
N ASP A 160 7.32 -6.41 -7.28
CA ASP A 160 6.69 -7.35 -8.17
C ASP A 160 6.70 -8.74 -7.53
N ASP A 161 5.57 -9.44 -7.59
CA ASP A 161 5.38 -10.85 -7.23
C ASP A 161 6.13 -11.29 -5.94
N GLY A 162 5.90 -10.56 -4.85
CA GLY A 162 6.50 -10.87 -3.55
C GLY A 162 7.96 -10.49 -3.39
N LYS A 163 8.51 -9.69 -4.31
CA LYS A 163 9.82 -9.06 -4.18
C LYS A 163 9.66 -7.56 -3.98
N ILE A 164 10.49 -6.99 -3.13
CA ILE A 164 10.48 -5.58 -2.77
C ILE A 164 11.87 -5.01 -3.04
N GLY A 165 11.96 -4.06 -3.96
CA GLY A 165 13.21 -3.46 -4.38
C GLY A 165 13.34 -2.01 -3.93
N PHE A 166 14.57 -1.62 -3.60
CA PHE A 166 14.93 -0.26 -3.20
C PHE A 166 16.17 0.21 -3.92
N ILE A 167 16.21 1.49 -4.25
CA ILE A 167 17.38 2.17 -4.78
C ILE A 167 17.82 3.23 -3.78
N PHE A 168 19.10 3.23 -3.47
CA PHE A 168 19.79 4.16 -2.60
C PHE A 168 20.92 4.85 -3.35
N LYS A 169 21.49 5.92 -2.79
CA LYS A 169 22.82 6.39 -3.20
C LYS A 169 23.83 5.28 -2.98
N SER A 170 24.84 5.22 -3.84
CA SER A 170 25.89 4.20 -3.71
C SER A 170 26.80 4.50 -2.52
N ASP A 171 27.18 3.45 -1.82
CA ASP A 171 28.27 3.42 -0.82
C ASP A 171 29.66 3.18 -1.46
N LYS A 172 29.73 3.07 -2.80
CA LYS A 172 30.98 2.88 -3.58
C LYS A 172 31.20 4.04 -4.54
N ALA A 173 32.45 4.54 -4.58
CA ALA A 173 32.81 5.71 -5.38
C ALA A 173 32.59 5.55 -6.89
N ASP A 174 32.73 4.32 -7.42
CA ASP A 174 32.60 4.04 -8.85
C ASP A 174 31.16 3.88 -9.32
N TYR A 175 30.18 3.94 -8.43
CA TYR A 175 28.77 3.74 -8.74
C TYR A 175 27.92 4.87 -8.20
N LYS A 176 26.86 5.20 -8.93
CA LYS A 176 25.89 6.24 -8.52
C LYS A 176 24.85 5.70 -7.55
N TYR A 177 24.42 4.47 -7.76
CA TYR A 177 23.29 3.87 -7.03
C TYR A 177 23.60 2.45 -6.55
N LYS A 178 22.98 2.09 -5.45
CA LYS A 178 22.91 0.74 -4.88
C LYS A 178 21.46 0.25 -4.95
N ILE A 179 21.27 -0.97 -5.43
CA ILE A 179 19.96 -1.61 -5.54
C ILE A 179 19.94 -2.81 -4.60
N LEU A 180 18.95 -2.86 -3.74
CA LEU A 180 18.66 -3.98 -2.86
C LEU A 180 17.27 -4.54 -3.18
N VAL A 181 17.16 -5.87 -3.26
CA VAL A 181 15.86 -6.55 -3.42
C VAL A 181 15.69 -7.55 -2.28
N TYR A 182 14.56 -7.46 -1.64
CA TYR A 182 14.16 -8.29 -0.50
C TYR A 182 13.03 -9.25 -0.90
N ASN A 183 12.99 -10.38 -0.23
CA ASN A 183 11.81 -11.25 -0.24
C ASN A 183 10.86 -10.87 0.93
N LEU A 184 9.69 -11.50 0.99
CA LEU A 184 8.69 -11.26 2.03
C LEU A 184 9.11 -11.74 3.44
N ASN A 185 10.22 -12.44 3.58
CA ASN A 185 10.78 -12.81 4.87
C ASN A 185 11.83 -11.78 5.36
N GLY A 186 11.95 -10.64 4.69
CA GLY A 186 12.92 -9.59 5.04
C GLY A 186 14.36 -9.90 4.66
N ARG A 187 14.61 -10.96 3.89
CA ARG A 187 15.97 -11.33 3.45
C ARG A 187 16.32 -10.61 2.15
N CYS A 188 17.45 -9.89 2.15
CA CYS A 188 18.02 -9.34 0.92
C CYS A 188 18.49 -10.48 0.00
N THR A 189 17.91 -10.55 -1.20
CA THR A 189 18.19 -11.61 -2.19
C THR A 189 19.03 -11.12 -3.35
N ILE A 190 19.02 -9.80 -3.62
CA ILE A 190 19.83 -9.18 -4.68
C ILE A 190 20.45 -7.90 -4.13
N LYS A 191 21.76 -7.76 -4.33
CA LYS A 191 22.48 -6.50 -4.16
C LYS A 191 23.23 -6.21 -5.45
N LYS A 192 22.94 -5.08 -6.08
CA LYS A 192 23.58 -4.62 -7.33
C LYS A 192 23.97 -3.15 -7.23
N TYR A 193 24.90 -2.75 -8.07
CA TYR A 193 25.32 -1.36 -8.21
C TYR A 193 25.07 -0.89 -9.64
N LEU A 194 24.72 0.37 -9.79
CA LEU A 194 24.37 1.00 -11.06
C LEU A 194 25.17 2.28 -11.24
N ASN A 195 25.82 2.42 -12.40
CA ASN A 195 26.59 3.63 -12.77
C ASN A 195 25.98 4.36 -13.95
N MET A 196 24.64 4.49 -13.96
CA MET A 196 23.91 5.22 -14.99
C MET A 196 22.75 5.95 -14.35
N ASP A 197 22.38 7.11 -14.92
CA ASP A 197 21.19 7.83 -14.48
C ASP A 197 19.93 7.12 -14.94
N TYR A 198 18.89 7.15 -14.11
CA TYR A 198 17.59 6.60 -14.40
C TYR A 198 16.49 7.60 -14.01
N ARG A 199 15.37 7.57 -14.72
CA ARG A 199 14.16 8.34 -14.38
C ARG A 199 13.13 7.50 -13.62
N GLN A 200 13.07 6.21 -13.92
CA GLN A 200 12.10 5.29 -13.37
C GLN A 200 12.69 3.89 -13.28
N ALA A 201 12.42 3.21 -12.18
CA ALA A 201 12.72 1.80 -11.99
C ALA A 201 11.42 1.03 -11.70
N LYS A 202 11.29 -0.15 -12.28
CA LYS A 202 10.19 -1.11 -12.06
C LYS A 202 10.75 -2.51 -12.00
N MET A 203 10.02 -3.41 -11.36
CA MET A 203 10.28 -4.85 -11.45
C MET A 203 9.18 -5.50 -12.27
N MET A 204 9.53 -6.44 -13.12
CA MET A 204 8.62 -7.23 -13.94
C MET A 204 9.23 -8.59 -14.22
N GLU A 205 8.51 -9.67 -13.91
CA GLU A 205 8.96 -11.07 -14.09
C GLU A 205 10.36 -11.33 -13.51
N GLY A 206 10.63 -10.77 -12.32
CA GLY A 206 11.91 -10.92 -11.62
C GLY A 206 13.08 -10.09 -12.17
N ASN A 207 12.85 -9.29 -13.23
CA ASN A 207 13.84 -8.40 -13.81
C ASN A 207 13.62 -6.96 -13.34
N ILE A 208 14.72 -6.24 -13.12
CA ILE A 208 14.66 -4.81 -12.82
C ILE A 208 14.81 -4.06 -14.14
N LEU A 209 13.79 -3.31 -14.47
CA LEU A 209 13.74 -2.46 -15.67
C LEU A 209 13.95 -1.01 -15.26
N TYR A 210 14.83 -0.29 -15.95
CA TYR A 210 14.99 1.16 -15.76
C TYR A 210 14.83 1.90 -17.07
N ARG A 211 14.19 3.04 -16.98
CA ARG A 211 14.16 4.03 -18.07
C ARG A 211 15.34 4.97 -17.86
N LYS A 212 16.22 5.10 -18.87
CA LYS A 212 17.27 6.12 -18.89
C LYS A 212 16.68 7.53 -18.82
N SER A 213 17.41 8.43 -18.19
CA SER A 213 17.17 9.88 -18.23
C SER A 213 17.54 10.44 -19.62
#